data_85c7580ca593cd224f19d7d876bfa9be
#
_entry.id   85c7580ca593cd224f19d7d876bfa9be
#
_cell.length_a   1.000
_cell.length_b   1.000
_cell.length_c   1.000
_cell.angle_alpha   90.00
_cell.angle_beta   90.00
_cell.angle_gamma   90.00
#
_symmetry.space_group_name_H-M   'P 1'
#
loop_
_entity.id
_entity.type
_entity.pdbx_description
1 polymer ?
#
loop_
_entity_poly.entity_id
_entity_poly.type
_entity_poly.pdbx_seq_one_letter_code
_entity_poly.pdbx_strand_id
1 'polypeptide(L)'
;MNKFWNFIEQNDERELFLEGAISDETWWGDEITPAAFKADLASGKGNITVWINSPGGDVFAASEIYTALKEYPGKVTVKISALAASAASIVAMAGSEVLMSPVAYMVIHNPSTIAIGDSEEMRRAIATLDEVKEGIINAYEAKTGLLRDEISDMMNRESCLNAKKAVELGFADSILYNDGENDDTASPVLFSRQSVMNSILEKLPPKPDTPGWVNIQDRLTWLSHYKTKNQSGGK
;
A
#
# COMPACT_ATOMS: atom_id res chain seq x y z
N MET A 1 17.99 -9.05 -4.86
CA MET A 1 17.31 -7.78 -4.53
C MET A 1 15.86 -7.89 -4.96
N ASN A 2 14.92 -7.92 -4.05
CA ASN A 2 13.51 -7.95 -4.42
C ASN A 2 12.94 -6.53 -4.24
N LYS A 3 13.13 -5.69 -5.27
CA LYS A 3 12.39 -4.43 -5.35
C LYS A 3 10.90 -4.79 -5.48
N PHE A 4 10.02 -4.03 -4.78
CA PHE A 4 8.57 -4.15 -4.99
C PHE A 4 8.10 -3.45 -6.28
N TRP A 5 9.04 -2.88 -7.05
CA TRP A 5 8.77 -2.31 -8.37
C TRP A 5 9.77 -2.80 -9.41
N ASN A 6 9.32 -2.86 -10.65
CA ASN A 6 10.12 -3.16 -11.81
C ASN A 6 9.66 -2.32 -13.01
N PHE A 7 10.60 -1.69 -13.71
CA PHE A 7 10.31 -0.97 -14.96
C PHE A 7 10.68 -1.85 -16.15
N ILE A 8 9.78 -1.91 -17.13
CA ILE A 8 9.99 -2.58 -18.41
C ILE A 8 9.71 -1.55 -19.51
N GLU A 9 10.64 -1.44 -20.45
CA GLU A 9 10.47 -0.60 -21.64
C GLU A 9 10.48 -1.52 -22.87
N GLN A 10 9.35 -1.58 -23.58
CA GLN A 10 9.19 -2.34 -24.83
C GLN A 10 8.37 -1.55 -25.84
N ASN A 11 8.85 -1.43 -27.09
CA ASN A 11 8.10 -0.85 -28.23
C ASN A 11 7.55 0.56 -27.95
N ASP A 12 8.35 1.44 -27.32
CA ASP A 12 7.98 2.79 -26.88
C ASP A 12 6.88 2.83 -25.78
N GLU A 13 6.50 1.68 -25.24
CA GLU A 13 5.64 1.58 -24.05
C GLU A 13 6.49 1.40 -22.81
N ARG A 14 6.16 2.15 -21.77
CA ARG A 14 6.81 2.08 -20.47
C ARG A 14 5.86 1.50 -19.46
N GLU A 15 6.24 0.39 -18.86
CA GLU A 15 5.47 -0.29 -17.83
C GLU A 15 6.20 -0.28 -16.50
N LEU A 16 5.48 -0.02 -15.44
CA LEU A 16 5.93 -0.12 -14.05
C LEU A 16 5.08 -1.18 -13.35
N PHE A 17 5.72 -2.18 -12.79
CA PHE A 17 5.08 -3.21 -11.98
C PHE A 17 5.34 -2.91 -10.51
N LEU A 18 4.27 -2.76 -9.72
CA LEU A 18 4.29 -2.62 -8.27
C LEU A 18 3.73 -3.91 -7.67
N GLU A 19 4.62 -4.79 -7.20
CA GLU A 19 4.28 -6.12 -6.73
C GLU A 19 4.83 -6.38 -5.32
N GLY A 20 3.99 -6.92 -4.44
CA GLY A 20 4.37 -7.18 -3.06
C GLY A 20 4.21 -5.98 -2.13
N ALA A 21 4.82 -6.04 -0.95
CA ALA A 21 4.67 -5.02 0.09
C ALA A 21 5.46 -3.75 -0.24
N ILE A 22 4.81 -2.59 -0.06
CA ILE A 22 5.45 -1.27 -0.16
C ILE A 22 6.22 -1.03 1.15
N SER A 23 7.52 -0.73 1.04
CA SER A 23 8.38 -0.50 2.19
C SER A 23 9.27 0.71 1.97
N ASP A 24 9.61 1.40 3.06
CA ASP A 24 10.59 2.48 3.11
C ASP A 24 11.98 2.00 3.56
N GLU A 25 12.06 0.79 4.13
CA GLU A 25 13.29 0.21 4.67
C GLU A 25 13.55 -1.21 4.17
N THR A 26 14.82 -1.53 3.96
CA THR A 26 15.29 -2.91 3.90
C THR A 26 16.07 -3.26 5.15
N TRP A 27 15.71 -4.34 5.81
CA TRP A 27 16.35 -4.85 7.03
C TRP A 27 17.81 -5.30 6.82
N TRP A 28 18.32 -5.28 5.57
CA TRP A 28 19.60 -5.88 5.18
C TRP A 28 20.50 -4.96 4.34
N GLY A 29 20.22 -3.65 4.29
CA GLY A 29 21.09 -2.69 3.60
C GLY A 29 20.96 -2.63 2.07
N ASP A 30 19.97 -3.30 1.51
CA ASP A 30 19.63 -3.21 0.08
C ASP A 30 18.49 -2.19 -0.09
N GLU A 31 18.79 -0.94 0.16
CA GLU A 31 17.81 0.13 0.32
C GLU A 31 16.98 0.34 -0.95
N ILE A 32 15.70 -0.01 -0.84
CA ILE A 32 14.66 0.33 -1.78
C ILE A 32 14.00 1.61 -1.26
N THR A 33 14.63 2.74 -1.52
CA THR A 33 14.13 4.03 -1.04
C THR A 33 13.18 4.66 -2.04
N PRO A 34 12.24 5.51 -1.60
CA PRO A 34 11.46 6.38 -2.49
C PRO A 34 12.35 7.21 -3.44
N ALA A 35 13.56 7.57 -3.02
CA ALA A 35 14.52 8.26 -3.87
C ALA A 35 14.99 7.39 -5.05
N ALA A 36 15.23 6.09 -4.82
CA ALA A 36 15.56 5.15 -5.89
C ALA A 36 14.38 4.96 -6.86
N PHE A 37 13.17 4.86 -6.33
CA PHE A 37 11.95 4.83 -7.15
C PHE A 37 11.82 6.06 -8.03
N LYS A 38 12.00 7.27 -7.48
CA LYS A 38 11.96 8.54 -8.24
C LYS A 38 13.03 8.60 -9.31
N ALA A 39 14.24 8.13 -9.02
CA ALA A 39 15.32 8.09 -10.00
C ALA A 39 14.99 7.14 -11.16
N ASP A 40 14.48 5.95 -10.86
CA ASP A 40 14.02 4.99 -11.86
C ASP A 40 12.84 5.56 -12.67
N LEU A 41 11.88 6.22 -12.03
CA LEU A 41 10.74 6.86 -12.70
C LEU A 41 11.21 7.99 -13.64
N ALA A 42 12.15 8.81 -13.22
CA ALA A 42 12.65 9.95 -13.96
C ALA A 42 13.59 9.54 -15.13
N SER A 43 14.07 8.31 -15.15
CA SER A 43 14.99 7.84 -16.21
C SER A 43 14.33 7.69 -17.58
N GLY A 44 13.01 7.52 -17.64
CA GLY A 44 12.25 7.35 -18.87
C GLY A 44 11.34 8.54 -19.19
N LYS A 45 10.72 8.51 -20.37
CA LYS A 45 9.84 9.56 -20.90
C LYS A 45 8.58 8.95 -21.51
N GLY A 46 7.60 9.79 -21.77
CA GLY A 46 6.35 9.38 -22.43
C GLY A 46 5.30 8.92 -21.45
N ASN A 47 4.30 8.20 -21.93
CA ASN A 47 3.23 7.65 -21.09
C ASN A 47 3.74 6.44 -20.33
N ILE A 48 3.11 6.16 -19.19
CA ILE A 48 3.46 5.00 -18.35
C ILE A 48 2.21 4.22 -17.95
N THR A 49 2.30 2.90 -18.03
CA THR A 49 1.32 1.99 -17.44
C THR A 49 1.86 1.45 -16.13
N VAL A 50 1.09 1.61 -15.05
CA VAL A 50 1.45 1.13 -13.71
C VAL A 50 0.58 -0.06 -13.36
N TRP A 51 1.15 -1.25 -13.34
CA TRP A 51 0.50 -2.47 -12.90
C TRP A 51 0.63 -2.62 -11.37
N ILE A 52 -0.49 -2.83 -10.69
CA ILE A 52 -0.52 -2.97 -9.24
C ILE A 52 -1.05 -4.35 -8.86
N ASN A 53 -0.24 -5.06 -8.05
CA ASN A 53 -0.62 -6.26 -7.30
C ASN A 53 0.07 -6.23 -5.94
N SER A 54 -0.51 -5.52 -4.98
CA SER A 54 0.14 -5.23 -3.71
C SER A 54 -0.85 -5.24 -2.54
N PRO A 55 -0.46 -5.83 -1.39
CA PRO A 55 -1.22 -5.74 -0.15
C PRO A 55 -1.10 -4.37 0.54
N GLY A 56 -0.29 -3.45 -0.01
CA GLY A 56 0.07 -2.19 0.62
C GLY A 56 1.35 -2.29 1.45
N GLY A 57 1.44 -1.53 2.53
CA GLY A 57 2.61 -1.47 3.39
C GLY A 57 2.77 -0.09 4.01
N ASP A 58 3.96 0.50 3.91
CA ASP A 58 4.24 1.82 4.48
C ASP A 58 3.48 2.93 3.76
N VAL A 59 2.75 3.73 4.54
CA VAL A 59 1.89 4.79 4.02
C VAL A 59 2.69 6.00 3.55
N PHE A 60 3.83 6.29 4.16
CA PHE A 60 4.66 7.44 3.77
C PHE A 60 5.39 7.15 2.47
N ALA A 61 5.92 5.93 2.32
CA ALA A 61 6.49 5.47 1.04
C ALA A 61 5.44 5.52 -0.09
N ALA A 62 4.21 5.05 0.18
CA ALA A 62 3.11 5.12 -0.78
C ALA A 62 2.73 6.57 -1.14
N SER A 63 2.72 7.48 -0.17
CA SER A 63 2.43 8.91 -0.40
C SER A 63 3.50 9.57 -1.29
N GLU A 64 4.75 9.17 -1.13
CA GLU A 64 5.83 9.66 -1.97
C GLU A 64 5.75 9.12 -3.40
N ILE A 65 5.40 7.84 -3.56
CA ILE A 65 5.14 7.22 -4.88
C ILE A 65 3.93 7.90 -5.54
N TYR A 66 2.84 8.11 -4.81
CA TYR A 66 1.67 8.85 -5.28
C TYR A 66 2.06 10.23 -5.83
N THR A 67 2.83 10.99 -5.06
CA THR A 67 3.29 12.33 -5.46
C THR A 67 4.16 12.26 -6.71
N ALA A 68 5.13 11.33 -6.76
CA ALA A 68 6.00 11.16 -7.92
C ALA A 68 5.23 10.81 -9.20
N LEU A 69 4.19 9.97 -9.09
CA LEU A 69 3.31 9.62 -10.21
C LEU A 69 2.40 10.80 -10.63
N LYS A 70 1.93 11.61 -9.67
CA LYS A 70 1.16 12.83 -9.97
C LYS A 70 1.97 13.91 -10.68
N GLU A 71 3.26 14.01 -10.34
CA GLU A 71 4.21 14.94 -10.95
C GLU A 71 4.81 14.42 -12.26
N TYR A 72 4.53 13.16 -12.61
CA TYR A 72 5.07 12.57 -13.84
C TYR A 72 4.54 13.28 -15.08
N PRO A 73 5.40 13.71 -16.02
CA PRO A 73 5.00 14.57 -17.13
C PRO A 73 4.15 13.85 -18.21
N GLY A 74 4.17 12.53 -18.25
CA GLY A 74 3.36 11.71 -19.16
C GLY A 74 2.02 11.29 -18.57
N LYS A 75 1.14 10.71 -19.39
CA LYS A 75 -0.08 10.07 -18.90
C LYS A 75 0.29 8.85 -18.04
N VAL A 76 -0.29 8.77 -16.84
CA VAL A 76 -0.16 7.61 -15.94
C VAL A 76 -1.46 6.80 -16.00
N THR A 77 -1.41 5.62 -16.60
CA THR A 77 -2.52 4.67 -16.60
C THR A 77 -2.23 3.57 -15.57
N VAL A 78 -3.05 3.50 -14.53
CA VAL A 78 -2.96 2.45 -13.50
C VAL A 78 -3.82 1.27 -13.91
N LYS A 79 -3.27 0.05 -13.80
CA LYS A 79 -3.98 -1.21 -14.03
C LYS A 79 -3.85 -2.11 -12.81
N ILE A 80 -4.96 -2.38 -12.12
CA ILE A 80 -4.98 -3.28 -10.97
C ILE A 80 -5.21 -4.70 -11.49
N SER A 81 -4.17 -5.56 -11.41
CA SER A 81 -4.21 -6.91 -11.95
C SER A 81 -4.91 -7.91 -11.03
N ALA A 82 -4.69 -7.80 -9.70
CA ALA A 82 -5.31 -8.68 -8.71
C ALA A 82 -5.72 -7.91 -7.45
N LEU A 83 -4.80 -7.18 -6.81
CA LEU A 83 -5.05 -6.52 -5.52
C LEU A 83 -4.38 -5.14 -5.47
N ALA A 84 -5.14 -4.15 -5.03
CA ALA A 84 -4.62 -2.86 -4.55
C ALA A 84 -5.18 -2.62 -3.15
N ALA A 85 -4.46 -3.07 -2.12
CA ALA A 85 -4.93 -2.94 -0.74
C ALA A 85 -4.15 -1.90 0.04
N SER A 86 -4.82 -1.25 1.01
CA SER A 86 -4.18 -0.33 1.96
C SER A 86 -3.37 0.76 1.23
N ALA A 87 -2.10 0.93 1.55
CA ALA A 87 -1.21 1.91 0.93
C ALA A 87 -1.12 1.80 -0.61
N ALA A 88 -1.27 0.60 -1.18
CA ALA A 88 -1.29 0.42 -2.64
C ALA A 88 -2.55 1.02 -3.30
N SER A 89 -3.67 1.08 -2.59
CA SER A 89 -4.87 1.75 -3.10
C SER A 89 -4.68 3.27 -3.18
N ILE A 90 -3.87 3.86 -2.28
CA ILE A 90 -3.49 5.28 -2.36
C ILE A 90 -2.67 5.53 -3.63
N VAL A 91 -1.68 4.68 -3.89
CA VAL A 91 -0.85 4.78 -5.10
C VAL A 91 -1.72 4.69 -6.36
N ALA A 92 -2.74 3.82 -6.37
CA ALA A 92 -3.66 3.70 -7.50
C ALA A 92 -4.39 5.01 -7.83
N MET A 93 -4.68 5.86 -6.82
CA MET A 93 -5.34 7.16 -7.02
C MET A 93 -4.45 8.18 -7.75
N ALA A 94 -3.17 7.90 -7.92
CA ALA A 94 -2.29 8.76 -8.71
C ALA A 94 -2.57 8.69 -10.21
N GLY A 95 -3.19 7.61 -10.70
CA GLY A 95 -3.48 7.41 -12.11
C GLY A 95 -4.39 8.48 -12.70
N SER A 96 -4.02 8.99 -13.89
CA SER A 96 -4.94 9.77 -14.74
C SER A 96 -6.14 8.92 -15.16
N GLU A 97 -5.89 7.63 -15.30
CA GLU A 97 -6.87 6.59 -15.60
C GLU A 97 -6.56 5.35 -14.75
N VAL A 98 -7.57 4.78 -14.10
CA VAL A 98 -7.45 3.60 -13.25
C VAL A 98 -8.36 2.50 -13.78
N LEU A 99 -7.76 1.40 -14.18
CA LEU A 99 -8.44 0.24 -14.75
C LEU A 99 -8.29 -0.95 -13.79
N MET A 100 -9.35 -1.75 -13.66
CA MET A 100 -9.31 -2.95 -12.82
C MET A 100 -9.57 -4.21 -13.65
N SER A 101 -8.78 -5.26 -13.42
CA SER A 101 -9.14 -6.59 -13.91
C SER A 101 -10.51 -7.00 -13.36
N PRO A 102 -11.36 -7.73 -14.12
CA PRO A 102 -12.69 -8.18 -13.66
C PRO A 102 -12.64 -8.96 -12.34
N VAL A 103 -11.51 -9.60 -12.06
CA VAL A 103 -11.26 -10.40 -10.85
C VAL A 103 -10.39 -9.71 -9.82
N ALA A 104 -10.08 -8.42 -10.02
CA ALA A 104 -9.27 -7.64 -9.08
C ALA A 104 -10.12 -7.05 -7.96
N TYR A 105 -9.44 -6.73 -6.87
CA TYR A 105 -10.01 -6.11 -5.68
C TYR A 105 -9.20 -4.89 -5.25
N MET A 106 -9.91 -3.90 -4.73
CA MET A 106 -9.33 -2.78 -3.99
C MET A 106 -9.80 -2.83 -2.55
N VAL A 107 -8.89 -2.66 -1.58
CA VAL A 107 -9.22 -2.66 -0.15
C VAL A 107 -8.78 -1.34 0.46
N ILE A 108 -9.74 -0.64 1.07
CA ILE A 108 -9.49 0.60 1.80
C ILE A 108 -9.85 0.43 3.27
N HIS A 109 -8.97 0.89 4.15
CA HIS A 109 -9.14 0.78 5.59
C HIS A 109 -8.40 1.91 6.32
N ASN A 110 -8.66 2.07 7.62
CA ASN A 110 -7.93 3.02 8.45
C ASN A 110 -6.45 2.66 8.56
N PRO A 111 -5.56 3.67 8.67
CA PRO A 111 -4.17 3.42 8.97
C PRO A 111 -4.02 2.73 10.33
N SER A 112 -2.98 1.93 10.48
CA SER A 112 -2.67 1.24 11.73
C SER A 112 -1.18 1.31 12.03
N THR A 113 -0.83 1.32 13.32
CA THR A 113 0.56 1.29 13.77
C THR A 113 0.70 0.46 15.04
N ILE A 114 1.93 0.17 15.42
CA ILE A 114 2.28 -0.39 16.71
C ILE A 114 2.93 0.72 17.52
N ALA A 115 2.34 1.06 18.67
CA ALA A 115 2.91 2.02 19.59
C ALA A 115 3.25 1.34 20.92
N ILE A 116 4.40 1.71 21.50
CA ILE A 116 4.89 1.20 22.79
C ILE A 116 5.37 2.40 23.58
N GLY A 117 4.87 2.56 24.80
CA GLY A 117 5.28 3.64 25.68
C GLY A 117 4.25 3.99 26.74
N ASP A 118 4.32 5.17 27.27
CA ASP A 118 3.38 5.69 28.26
C ASP A 118 2.11 6.25 27.62
N SER A 119 1.22 6.81 28.45
CA SER A 119 -0.08 7.35 28.00
C SER A 119 0.08 8.53 27.03
N GLU A 120 1.15 9.30 27.11
CA GLU A 120 1.40 10.41 26.19
C GLU A 120 1.87 9.91 24.82
N GLU A 121 2.67 8.87 24.79
CA GLU A 121 3.09 8.22 23.55
C GLU A 121 1.91 7.58 22.82
N MET A 122 0.98 6.96 23.57
CA MET A 122 -0.28 6.45 22.98
C MET A 122 -1.13 7.57 22.38
N ARG A 123 -1.27 8.71 23.06
CA ARG A 123 -2.03 9.85 22.52
C ARG A 123 -1.38 10.43 21.27
N ARG A 124 -0.04 10.53 21.24
CA ARG A 124 0.68 10.94 20.03
C ARG A 124 0.45 10.00 18.87
N ALA A 125 0.48 8.68 19.11
CA ALA A 125 0.22 7.69 18.09
C ALA A 125 -1.21 7.82 17.53
N ILE A 126 -2.21 8.01 18.38
CA ILE A 126 -3.59 8.25 17.96
C ILE A 126 -3.68 9.51 17.09
N ALA A 127 -3.14 10.64 17.56
CA ALA A 127 -3.17 11.89 16.80
C ALA A 127 -2.47 11.75 15.43
N THR A 128 -1.35 11.02 15.36
CA THR A 128 -0.67 10.73 14.10
C THR A 128 -1.54 9.90 13.17
N LEU A 129 -2.21 8.86 13.68
CA LEU A 129 -3.11 8.04 12.86
C LEU A 129 -4.31 8.83 12.33
N ASP A 130 -4.85 9.76 13.12
CA ASP A 130 -5.94 10.64 12.68
C ASP A 130 -5.48 11.54 11.52
N GLU A 131 -4.31 12.17 11.60
CA GLU A 131 -3.76 13.00 10.53
C GLU A 131 -3.42 12.17 9.27
N VAL A 132 -2.85 10.97 9.45
CA VAL A 132 -2.59 10.06 8.32
C VAL A 132 -3.88 9.66 7.63
N LYS A 133 -4.95 9.37 8.40
CA LYS A 133 -6.27 9.07 7.85
C LYS A 133 -6.80 10.22 6.99
N GLU A 134 -6.71 11.45 7.47
CA GLU A 134 -7.12 12.63 6.72
C GLU A 134 -6.33 12.78 5.41
N GLY A 135 -5.02 12.51 5.44
CA GLY A 135 -4.18 12.50 4.25
C GLY A 135 -4.62 11.45 3.21
N ILE A 136 -4.98 10.26 3.68
CA ILE A 136 -5.50 9.17 2.82
C ILE A 136 -6.85 9.58 2.21
N ILE A 137 -7.75 10.15 3.01
CA ILE A 137 -9.06 10.62 2.54
C ILE A 137 -8.89 11.66 1.43
N ASN A 138 -7.91 12.57 1.52
CA ASN A 138 -7.64 13.56 0.48
C ASN A 138 -7.36 12.90 -0.89
N ALA A 139 -6.59 11.80 -0.91
CA ALA A 139 -6.29 11.10 -2.16
C ALA A 139 -7.55 10.42 -2.74
N TYR A 140 -8.37 9.81 -1.90
CA TYR A 140 -9.61 9.18 -2.35
C TYR A 140 -10.66 10.20 -2.81
N GLU A 141 -10.86 11.28 -2.05
CA GLU A 141 -11.77 12.38 -2.40
C GLU A 141 -11.40 13.00 -3.75
N ALA A 142 -10.11 13.29 -3.97
CA ALA A 142 -9.61 13.87 -5.22
C ALA A 142 -9.86 12.97 -6.44
N LYS A 143 -9.89 11.65 -6.27
CA LYS A 143 -10.15 10.69 -7.36
C LYS A 143 -11.63 10.40 -7.54
N THR A 144 -12.36 10.18 -6.45
CA THR A 144 -13.74 9.67 -6.49
C THR A 144 -14.79 10.76 -6.51
N GLY A 145 -14.50 11.92 -5.93
CA GLY A 145 -15.48 12.97 -5.67
C GLY A 145 -16.51 12.63 -4.58
N LEU A 146 -16.35 11.51 -3.86
CA LEU A 146 -17.20 11.14 -2.73
C LEU A 146 -17.02 12.11 -1.56
N LEU A 147 -18.03 12.21 -0.70
CA LEU A 147 -17.94 12.99 0.52
C LEU A 147 -16.94 12.35 1.49
N ARG A 148 -16.20 13.19 2.23
CA ARG A 148 -15.19 12.74 3.23
C ARG A 148 -15.76 11.77 4.25
N ASP A 149 -16.99 12.05 4.74
CA ASP A 149 -17.66 11.18 5.70
C ASP A 149 -17.99 9.80 5.13
N GLU A 150 -18.39 9.73 3.85
CA GLU A 150 -18.64 8.46 3.16
C GLU A 150 -17.34 7.63 3.02
N ILE A 151 -16.25 8.29 2.62
CA ILE A 151 -14.92 7.67 2.52
C ILE A 151 -14.45 7.20 3.91
N SER A 152 -14.58 8.04 4.93
CA SER A 152 -14.22 7.70 6.31
C SER A 152 -15.00 6.48 6.81
N ASP A 153 -16.31 6.41 6.53
CA ASP A 153 -17.15 5.27 6.88
C ASP A 153 -16.76 3.99 6.13
N MET A 154 -16.37 4.11 4.87
CA MET A 154 -15.86 2.98 4.10
C MET A 154 -14.53 2.47 4.67
N MET A 155 -13.64 3.37 5.08
CA MET A 155 -12.38 3.01 5.74
C MET A 155 -12.62 2.37 7.12
N ASN A 156 -13.55 2.91 7.90
CA ASN A 156 -13.93 2.35 9.21
C ASN A 156 -14.43 0.91 9.11
N ARG A 157 -15.14 0.57 8.02
CA ARG A 157 -15.67 -0.76 7.75
C ARG A 157 -14.69 -1.70 7.06
N GLU A 158 -13.48 -1.22 6.73
CA GLU A 158 -12.51 -1.99 5.97
C GLU A 158 -13.12 -2.52 4.65
N SER A 159 -13.47 -1.59 3.76
CA SER A 159 -14.22 -1.91 2.55
C SER A 159 -13.37 -2.61 1.50
N CYS A 160 -13.85 -3.77 1.06
CA CYS A 160 -13.29 -4.50 -0.08
C CYS A 160 -14.20 -4.29 -1.30
N LEU A 161 -13.64 -3.69 -2.35
CA LEU A 161 -14.32 -3.31 -3.58
C LEU A 161 -13.91 -4.25 -4.70
N ASN A 162 -14.85 -4.94 -5.33
CA ASN A 162 -14.62 -5.58 -6.61
C ASN A 162 -14.57 -4.53 -7.72
N ALA A 163 -14.16 -4.93 -8.94
CA ALA A 163 -14.00 -4.01 -10.05
C ALA A 163 -15.28 -3.20 -10.37
N LYS A 164 -16.45 -3.82 -10.37
CA LYS A 164 -17.73 -3.12 -10.61
C LYS A 164 -18.01 -2.06 -9.56
N LYS A 165 -17.83 -2.41 -8.28
CA LYS A 165 -18.07 -1.48 -7.16
C LYS A 165 -17.04 -0.36 -7.11
N ALA A 166 -15.79 -0.63 -7.47
CA ALA A 166 -14.76 0.39 -7.58
C ALA A 166 -15.09 1.41 -8.68
N VAL A 167 -15.58 0.95 -9.83
CA VAL A 167 -16.02 1.84 -10.91
C VAL A 167 -17.25 2.64 -10.49
N GLU A 168 -18.27 2.00 -9.89
CA GLU A 168 -19.48 2.67 -9.39
C GLU A 168 -19.16 3.82 -8.43
N LEU A 169 -18.15 3.63 -7.55
CA LEU A 169 -17.75 4.61 -6.54
C LEU A 169 -16.65 5.58 -7.02
N GLY A 170 -16.19 5.46 -8.27
CA GLY A 170 -15.18 6.36 -8.83
C GLY A 170 -13.72 6.05 -8.43
N PHE A 171 -13.46 4.95 -7.73
CA PHE A 171 -12.09 4.51 -7.43
C PHE A 171 -11.37 3.94 -8.66
N ALA A 172 -12.12 3.43 -9.64
CA ALA A 172 -11.64 3.04 -10.95
C ALA A 172 -12.49 3.69 -12.04
N ASP A 173 -11.90 3.87 -13.22
CA ASP A 173 -12.57 4.47 -14.36
C ASP A 173 -13.26 3.41 -15.24
N SER A 174 -12.68 2.21 -15.36
CA SER A 174 -13.29 1.09 -16.10
C SER A 174 -12.71 -0.27 -15.71
N ILE A 175 -13.35 -1.32 -16.26
CA ILE A 175 -12.92 -2.71 -16.08
C ILE A 175 -12.13 -3.13 -17.33
N LEU A 176 -10.95 -3.75 -17.12
CA LEU A 176 -10.12 -4.31 -18.19
C LEU A 176 -10.85 -5.45 -18.91
N TYR A 177 -10.57 -5.60 -20.20
CA TYR A 177 -11.10 -6.70 -21.05
C TYR A 177 -12.64 -6.72 -21.17
N ASN A 178 -13.28 -5.58 -20.92
CA ASN A 178 -14.73 -5.48 -21.01
C ASN A 178 -15.12 -5.05 -22.43
N ASP A 179 -15.19 -5.99 -23.36
CA ASP A 179 -15.59 -5.77 -24.75
C ASP A 179 -17.11 -5.61 -24.92
N GLY A 180 -17.78 -5.01 -23.93
CA GLY A 180 -19.14 -4.47 -24.09
C GLY A 180 -20.30 -5.39 -23.75
N GLU A 181 -20.16 -6.43 -22.94
CA GLU A 181 -21.30 -7.17 -22.38
C GLU A 181 -21.36 -7.08 -20.85
N ASN A 182 -22.45 -6.48 -20.34
CA ASN A 182 -22.80 -6.47 -18.92
C ASN A 182 -23.27 -7.85 -18.50
N ASP A 183 -22.42 -8.61 -17.83
CA ASP A 183 -22.85 -9.83 -17.13
C ASP A 183 -23.02 -9.56 -15.63
N ASP A 184 -24.29 -9.57 -15.17
CA ASP A 184 -24.73 -9.15 -13.84
C ASP A 184 -24.57 -10.24 -12.74
N THR A 185 -23.66 -11.22 -12.90
CA THR A 185 -23.64 -12.42 -12.04
C THR A 185 -22.44 -12.56 -11.10
N ALA A 186 -21.72 -11.51 -10.74
CA ALA A 186 -20.65 -11.61 -9.74
C ALA A 186 -21.20 -11.53 -8.31
N SER A 187 -21.33 -12.68 -7.66
CA SER A 187 -21.59 -12.76 -6.21
C SER A 187 -20.44 -12.15 -5.40
N PRO A 188 -20.72 -11.39 -4.31
CA PRO A 188 -19.68 -10.81 -3.47
C PRO A 188 -18.90 -11.93 -2.75
N VAL A 189 -17.60 -12.01 -3.03
CA VAL A 189 -16.70 -12.89 -2.27
C VAL A 189 -16.29 -12.12 -1.00
N LEU A 190 -16.67 -12.65 0.15
CA LEU A 190 -16.30 -12.12 1.46
C LEU A 190 -14.84 -12.49 1.76
N PHE A 191 -13.92 -11.53 1.60
CA PHE A 191 -12.58 -11.66 2.16
C PHE A 191 -12.61 -11.22 3.62
N SER A 192 -12.25 -12.12 4.54
CA SER A 192 -12.08 -11.74 5.93
C SER A 192 -10.70 -11.09 6.11
N ARG A 193 -10.60 -10.12 7.03
CA ARG A 193 -9.33 -9.53 7.51
C ARG A 193 -8.28 -10.60 7.79
N GLN A 194 -8.72 -11.76 8.25
CA GLN A 194 -7.88 -12.92 8.55
C GLN A 194 -7.24 -13.53 7.29
N SER A 195 -7.93 -13.58 6.14
CA SER A 195 -7.37 -14.09 4.89
C SER A 195 -6.27 -13.18 4.35
N VAL A 196 -6.50 -11.86 4.37
CA VAL A 196 -5.49 -10.86 3.94
C VAL A 196 -4.30 -10.88 4.88
N MET A 197 -4.56 -10.94 6.20
CA MET A 197 -3.50 -11.02 7.21
C MET A 197 -2.72 -12.34 7.12
N ASN A 198 -3.37 -13.46 6.87
CA ASN A 198 -2.71 -14.75 6.70
C ASN A 198 -1.83 -14.78 5.44
N SER A 199 -2.25 -14.17 4.34
CA SER A 199 -1.43 -14.07 3.12
C SER A 199 -0.20 -13.17 3.31
N ILE A 200 -0.28 -12.18 4.20
CA ILE A 200 0.87 -11.35 4.60
C ILE A 200 1.78 -12.15 5.53
N LEU A 201 1.22 -12.88 6.50
CA LEU A 201 1.98 -13.69 7.46
C LEU A 201 2.72 -14.86 6.77
N GLU A 202 2.14 -15.48 5.75
CA GLU A 202 2.78 -16.55 4.97
C GLU A 202 3.97 -16.07 4.13
N LYS A 203 4.01 -14.78 3.79
CA LYS A 203 5.11 -14.17 3.03
C LYS A 203 6.21 -13.58 3.92
N LEU A 204 5.98 -13.50 5.23
CA LEU A 204 7.04 -13.12 6.16
C LEU A 204 8.09 -14.24 6.23
N PRO A 205 9.40 -13.92 6.26
CA PRO A 205 10.42 -14.92 6.47
C PRO A 205 10.13 -15.69 7.77
N PRO A 206 10.40 -17.01 7.82
CA PRO A 206 10.15 -17.80 9.01
C PRO A 206 10.83 -17.13 10.20
N LYS A 207 10.05 -16.95 11.28
CA LYS A 207 10.52 -16.40 12.53
C LYS A 207 11.82 -17.14 12.90
N PRO A 208 12.94 -16.46 13.12
CA PRO A 208 14.15 -17.15 13.56
C PRO A 208 13.79 -17.95 14.81
N ASP A 209 14.30 -19.20 14.91
CA ASP A 209 14.15 -20.07 16.06
C ASP A 209 14.76 -19.41 17.31
N THR A 210 14.05 -18.45 17.86
CA THR A 210 14.32 -17.92 19.18
C THR A 210 13.61 -18.81 20.17
N PRO A 211 14.32 -19.33 21.20
CA PRO A 211 13.70 -20.12 22.25
C PRO A 211 12.49 -19.37 22.81
N GLY A 212 11.36 -20.05 22.92
CA GLY A 212 10.09 -19.46 23.24
C GLY A 212 10.16 -18.48 24.40
N TRP A 213 9.76 -17.25 24.16
CA TRP A 213 9.62 -16.21 25.17
C TRP A 213 8.46 -16.57 26.10
N VAL A 214 8.78 -17.09 27.27
CA VAL A 214 7.80 -17.66 28.21
C VAL A 214 7.14 -16.57 29.06
N ASN A 215 7.72 -15.35 29.17
CA ASN A 215 7.13 -14.25 29.93
C ASN A 215 7.61 -12.85 29.50
N ILE A 216 6.91 -11.82 29.99
CA ILE A 216 7.20 -10.39 29.74
C ILE A 216 8.59 -9.98 30.27
N GLN A 217 9.06 -10.61 31.35
CA GLN A 217 10.32 -10.29 31.99
C GLN A 217 11.52 -10.62 31.07
N ASP A 218 11.47 -11.72 30.33
CA ASP A 218 12.49 -12.10 29.36
C ASP A 218 12.59 -11.12 28.20
N ARG A 219 11.43 -10.59 27.81
CA ARG A 219 11.31 -9.57 26.75
C ARG A 219 11.91 -8.22 27.18
N LEU A 220 11.66 -7.82 28.42
CA LEU A 220 12.20 -6.59 29.00
C LEU A 220 13.73 -6.67 29.18
N THR A 221 14.24 -7.82 29.58
CA THR A 221 15.68 -8.08 29.72
C THR A 221 16.38 -8.01 28.37
N TRP A 222 15.80 -8.57 27.32
CA TRP A 222 16.34 -8.46 25.96
C TRP A 222 16.39 -7.01 25.48
N LEU A 223 15.32 -6.23 25.67
CA LEU A 223 15.26 -4.80 25.30
C LEU A 223 16.30 -3.96 26.05
N SER A 224 16.59 -4.28 27.32
CA SER A 224 17.62 -3.59 28.09
C SER A 224 19.05 -3.87 27.55
N HIS A 225 19.32 -5.11 27.13
CA HIS A 225 20.58 -5.48 26.49
C HIS A 225 20.79 -4.86 25.11
N TYR A 226 19.70 -4.69 24.34
CA TYR A 226 19.73 -4.05 23.02
C TYR A 226 20.06 -2.56 23.13
N LYS A 227 19.50 -1.85 24.13
CA LYS A 227 19.78 -0.43 24.40
C LYS A 227 21.24 -0.18 24.79
N THR A 228 21.83 -1.07 25.60
CA THR A 228 23.23 -0.94 26.04
C THR A 228 24.24 -1.21 24.93
N LYS A 229 23.92 -2.10 23.99
CA LYS A 229 24.83 -2.44 22.87
C LYS A 229 24.93 -1.33 21.81
N ASN A 230 23.85 -0.56 21.63
CA ASN A 230 23.84 0.54 20.66
C ASN A 230 24.35 1.88 21.24
N GLN A 231 24.56 1.99 22.56
CA GLN A 231 25.17 3.17 23.19
C GLN A 231 26.68 3.09 23.32
N SER A 232 27.29 1.93 23.13
CA SER A 232 28.74 1.72 23.25
C SER A 232 29.51 1.72 21.92
N GLY A 233 28.86 1.96 20.79
CA GLY A 233 29.47 2.00 19.46
C GLY A 233 29.85 3.38 18.93
N GLY A 234 29.83 4.41 19.75
CA GLY A 234 30.19 5.79 19.40
C GLY A 234 31.50 6.22 20.11
N LYS A 235 32.64 5.79 19.59
CA LYS A 235 33.93 6.47 19.75
C LYS A 235 34.76 6.27 18.51
#